data_7f9ae0ffdc45135e6822db1b8cba0a49
#
_entry.id   7f9ae0ffdc45135e6822db1b8cba0a49
#
_cell.length_a   1.000
_cell.length_b   1.000
_cell.length_c   1.000
_cell.angle_alpha   90.00
_cell.angle_beta   90.00
_cell.angle_gamma   90.00
#
_symmetry.space_group_name_H-M   'P 1'
#
loop_
_entity.id
_entity.type
_entity.pdbx_description
1 polymer ?
#
loop_
_entity_poly.entity_id
_entity_poly.type
_entity_poly.pdbx_seq_one_letter_code
_entity_poly.pdbx_strand_id
1 'polypeptide(L)'
;MGTRMSVRLIAFLFVVACGPSVRDGDDLSGPCDPGDTMTCYTGQDGTKGVGPCKPGKATCEASGMWGACAGEVVPAAETCTDGVDNNCNGAVDEDEDKDGDGITTCAGDCCDSTECSDPKLVNAGAFDAPGNMVDDDCDGMVDNTALFCDQGMQSGSTAALDYAKAIDLCQTTTMTEKKWGVISATLTLADGTSMPAQKAHSIRSKFGTNVMPKGGVSMAVFSTGAAAGKGDTNPAYEPFQDTPSLNGNNKESAFPADYIAANGGNLPNAPGCPAPNGTKAMDPVMLTLTVRVPTNAKSFKLDTNFFSSEFPEYTCSPYNDFFVVLLDSMYAGSPANPPDKNLAFYSPQGSTMKYPVGVNLASGNTGLFTQCVNGKIGCAQFGTGTISTCTSTTDLAGTGFDTADPGTCDSNSLEGGGTGWLQTSGNVVPGEIIKLRIAIWDTSDHVLDSLALVDGFTWSVDLSQPGTVIF
;
A
#
# COMPACT_ATOMS: atom_id res chain seq x y z
N MET A 1 56.27 -56.05 -57.26
CA MET A 1 57.29 -55.01 -57.31
C MET A 1 56.84 -53.93 -56.24
N GLY A 2 57.36 -54.04 -55.04
CA GLY A 2 56.99 -53.17 -53.94
C GLY A 2 58.26 -52.71 -53.24
N THR A 3 58.51 -51.43 -53.33
CA THR A 3 59.66 -50.74 -52.74
C THR A 3 59.33 -50.34 -51.30
N ARG A 4 60.05 -50.92 -50.33
CA ARG A 4 59.98 -50.52 -48.93
C ARG A 4 60.80 -49.25 -48.72
N MET A 5 60.17 -48.15 -48.20
CA MET A 5 60.82 -46.93 -47.79
C MET A 5 60.96 -46.93 -46.27
N SER A 6 62.21 -47.00 -45.77
CA SER A 6 62.55 -46.93 -44.35
C SER A 6 62.50 -45.48 -43.89
N VAL A 7 61.63 -45.20 -42.92
CA VAL A 7 61.61 -43.93 -42.24
C VAL A 7 62.52 -44.01 -41.00
N ARG A 8 63.55 -43.17 -40.97
CA ARG A 8 64.43 -42.98 -39.82
C ARG A 8 63.72 -41.99 -38.85
N LEU A 9 63.45 -42.45 -37.63
CA LEU A 9 62.95 -41.66 -36.52
C LEU A 9 64.12 -40.85 -35.97
N ILE A 10 64.11 -39.53 -36.13
CA ILE A 10 64.99 -38.56 -35.44
C ILE A 10 64.28 -38.12 -34.16
N ALA A 11 64.79 -38.59 -33.02
CA ALA A 11 64.34 -38.11 -31.70
C ALA A 11 64.91 -36.69 -31.44
N PHE A 12 64.09 -35.72 -31.47
CA PHE A 12 64.40 -34.36 -30.92
C PHE A 12 64.22 -34.39 -29.39
N LEU A 13 65.32 -34.34 -28.67
CA LEU A 13 65.28 -34.01 -27.24
C LEU A 13 64.94 -32.52 -27.09
N PHE A 14 63.71 -32.22 -26.66
CA PHE A 14 63.38 -30.91 -26.14
C PHE A 14 63.92 -30.83 -24.71
N VAL A 15 64.98 -30.08 -24.53
CA VAL A 15 65.39 -29.61 -23.22
C VAL A 15 64.44 -28.46 -22.88
N VAL A 16 63.43 -28.75 -22.06
CA VAL A 16 62.65 -27.71 -21.42
C VAL A 16 63.53 -27.04 -20.38
N ALA A 17 64.04 -25.87 -20.69
CA ALA A 17 64.64 -25.01 -19.71
C ALA A 17 63.55 -24.51 -18.77
N CYS A 18 63.46 -25.01 -17.52
CA CYS A 18 62.75 -24.40 -16.42
C CYS A 18 63.45 -23.06 -16.12
N GLY A 19 63.03 -22.00 -16.80
CA GLY A 19 63.23 -20.64 -16.31
C GLY A 19 62.34 -20.43 -15.05
N PRO A 20 62.73 -19.63 -14.09
CA PRO A 20 61.87 -19.30 -12.98
C PRO A 20 60.57 -18.62 -13.58
N SER A 21 59.48 -19.32 -13.51
CA SER A 21 58.16 -18.70 -13.74
C SER A 21 57.98 -17.63 -12.67
N VAL A 22 58.01 -16.37 -13.05
CA VAL A 22 57.52 -15.29 -12.17
C VAL A 22 56.02 -15.64 -11.98
N ARG A 23 55.71 -16.28 -10.85
CA ARG A 23 54.32 -16.45 -10.42
C ARG A 23 53.83 -15.09 -10.05
N ASP A 24 52.75 -14.64 -10.64
CA ASP A 24 51.98 -13.51 -10.08
C ASP A 24 51.66 -13.88 -8.65
N GLY A 25 52.06 -12.99 -7.70
CA GLY A 25 52.04 -13.28 -6.27
C GLY A 25 50.63 -13.45 -5.65
N ASP A 26 49.57 -13.51 -6.45
CA ASP A 26 48.22 -13.63 -5.97
C ASP A 26 47.61 -15.05 -6.20
N ASP A 27 48.37 -15.97 -6.85
CA ASP A 27 47.93 -17.36 -7.09
C ASP A 27 48.35 -18.31 -5.95
N LEU A 28 47.43 -18.63 -5.07
CA LEU A 28 47.57 -19.59 -3.97
C LEU A 28 47.32 -21.06 -4.38
N SER A 29 47.13 -21.36 -5.66
CA SER A 29 46.68 -22.68 -6.13
C SER A 29 47.80 -23.71 -6.30
N GLY A 30 49.06 -23.33 -6.20
CA GLY A 30 50.22 -24.23 -6.42
C GLY A 30 50.77 -24.90 -5.15
N PRO A 31 51.52 -26.02 -5.29
CA PRO A 31 52.22 -26.62 -4.16
C PRO A 31 53.34 -25.70 -3.66
N CYS A 32 53.65 -25.78 -2.36
CA CYS A 32 54.69 -25.00 -1.68
C CYS A 32 55.48 -25.86 -0.70
N ASP A 33 56.66 -25.35 -0.24
CA ASP A 33 57.39 -26.01 0.81
C ASP A 33 56.94 -25.53 2.20
N PRO A 34 56.68 -26.43 3.16
CA PRO A 34 56.17 -26.06 4.47
C PRO A 34 57.01 -25.01 5.18
N GLY A 35 56.40 -23.91 5.58
CA GLY A 35 57.02 -22.75 6.23
C GLY A 35 57.40 -21.60 5.30
N ASP A 36 57.32 -21.78 3.98
CA ASP A 36 57.49 -20.68 3.02
C ASP A 36 56.38 -19.65 3.17
N THR A 37 56.73 -18.40 2.86
CA THR A 37 55.74 -17.30 2.87
C THR A 37 55.73 -16.58 1.53
N MET A 38 54.54 -16.16 1.09
CA MET A 38 54.40 -15.32 -0.10
C MET A 38 53.46 -14.14 0.19
N THR A 39 53.60 -13.06 -0.55
CA THR A 39 52.63 -11.97 -0.57
C THR A 39 51.43 -12.42 -1.39
N CYS A 40 50.22 -12.20 -0.87
CA CYS A 40 48.98 -12.58 -1.49
C CYS A 40 47.93 -11.47 -1.44
N TYR A 41 46.97 -11.54 -2.29
CA TYR A 41 45.81 -10.65 -2.31
C TYR A 41 44.64 -11.35 -2.98
N THR A 42 43.50 -11.44 -2.29
CA THR A 42 42.29 -12.13 -2.80
C THR A 42 41.20 -11.16 -3.25
N GLY A 43 41.42 -9.84 -3.12
CA GLY A 43 40.53 -8.81 -3.60
C GLY A 43 40.50 -8.70 -5.12
N GLN A 44 39.56 -7.94 -5.63
CA GLN A 44 39.34 -7.73 -7.06
C GLN A 44 40.57 -7.12 -7.74
N ASP A 45 40.83 -7.51 -9.00
CA ASP A 45 41.92 -6.97 -9.80
C ASP A 45 41.85 -5.43 -9.91
N GLY A 46 42.99 -4.79 -9.69
CA GLY A 46 43.10 -3.33 -9.74
C GLY A 46 42.87 -2.60 -8.43
N THR A 47 42.37 -3.27 -7.38
CA THR A 47 42.12 -2.65 -6.07
C THR A 47 43.31 -2.73 -5.09
N LYS A 48 44.30 -3.59 -5.38
CA LYS A 48 45.53 -3.79 -4.58
C LYS A 48 46.38 -2.51 -4.45
N GLY A 49 46.46 -2.00 -3.24
CA GLY A 49 47.20 -0.77 -2.95
C GLY A 49 46.46 0.53 -3.20
N VAL A 50 45.14 0.44 -3.44
CA VAL A 50 44.23 1.59 -3.55
C VAL A 50 43.52 1.75 -2.20
N GLY A 51 43.34 2.99 -1.73
CA GLY A 51 42.69 3.26 -0.45
C GLY A 51 43.32 2.45 0.71
N PRO A 52 42.53 1.82 1.57
CA PRO A 52 42.98 0.95 2.65
C PRO A 52 43.40 -0.45 2.18
N CYS A 53 43.11 -0.83 0.92
CA CYS A 53 43.37 -2.16 0.41
C CYS A 53 44.83 -2.47 0.30
N LYS A 54 45.27 -3.55 0.91
CA LYS A 54 46.65 -3.97 0.94
C LYS A 54 46.84 -5.47 0.92
N PRO A 55 47.92 -5.98 0.32
CA PRO A 55 48.23 -7.39 0.33
C PRO A 55 48.53 -7.89 1.75
N GLY A 56 48.21 -9.16 1.95
CA GLY A 56 48.57 -9.95 3.11
C GLY A 56 49.77 -10.88 2.86
N LYS A 57 49.91 -11.89 3.71
CA LYS A 57 50.89 -12.97 3.58
C LYS A 57 50.21 -14.32 3.76
N ALA A 58 50.42 -15.23 2.81
CA ALA A 58 50.12 -16.64 2.96
C ALA A 58 51.35 -17.40 3.44
N THR A 59 51.15 -18.38 4.31
CA THR A 59 52.19 -19.31 4.78
C THR A 59 51.88 -20.70 4.27
N CYS A 60 52.86 -21.39 3.77
CA CYS A 60 52.74 -22.79 3.35
C CYS A 60 52.53 -23.68 4.56
N GLU A 61 51.44 -24.41 4.56
CA GLU A 61 51.10 -25.34 5.63
C GLU A 61 51.90 -26.65 5.53
N ALA A 62 51.89 -27.47 6.58
CA ALA A 62 52.56 -28.76 6.61
C ALA A 62 51.99 -29.76 5.54
N SER A 63 50.86 -29.45 4.98
CA SER A 63 50.22 -30.18 3.85
C SER A 63 50.88 -29.91 2.51
N GLY A 64 51.77 -28.92 2.41
CA GLY A 64 52.36 -28.50 1.13
C GLY A 64 51.43 -27.60 0.32
N MET A 65 50.40 -27.02 0.92
CA MET A 65 49.46 -26.08 0.33
C MET A 65 49.56 -24.74 0.99
N TRP A 66 49.27 -23.65 0.25
CA TRP A 66 49.20 -22.31 0.81
C TRP A 66 47.99 -22.18 1.72
N GLY A 67 48.22 -21.62 2.90
CA GLY A 67 47.16 -21.21 3.81
C GLY A 67 46.45 -19.91 3.36
N ALA A 68 45.49 -19.45 4.16
CA ALA A 68 44.75 -18.23 3.88
C ALA A 68 45.66 -16.98 3.84
N CYS A 69 45.29 -15.98 3.08
CA CYS A 69 45.99 -14.70 2.98
C CYS A 69 45.78 -13.85 4.25
N ALA A 70 46.69 -13.95 5.20
CA ALA A 70 46.54 -13.30 6.47
C ALA A 70 46.97 -11.81 6.43
N GLY A 71 46.13 -10.92 6.97
CA GLY A 71 46.43 -9.50 7.10
C GLY A 71 46.25 -8.67 5.84
N GLU A 72 45.67 -9.24 4.80
CA GLU A 72 45.16 -8.48 3.66
C GLU A 72 43.96 -7.61 4.07
N VAL A 73 43.74 -6.54 3.34
CA VAL A 73 42.48 -5.76 3.35
C VAL A 73 41.95 -5.74 1.93
N VAL A 74 40.81 -6.31 1.73
CA VAL A 74 40.11 -6.39 0.43
C VAL A 74 38.99 -5.36 0.35
N PRO A 75 38.48 -5.02 -0.86
CA PRO A 75 37.36 -4.11 -1.00
C PRO A 75 36.13 -4.55 -0.18
N ALA A 76 35.49 -3.58 0.43
CA ALA A 76 34.22 -3.71 1.12
C ALA A 76 33.23 -2.67 0.56
N ALA A 77 31.95 -2.78 0.89
CA ALA A 77 31.01 -1.72 0.56
C ALA A 77 31.42 -0.38 1.20
N GLU A 78 31.13 0.75 0.50
CA GLU A 78 31.42 2.07 1.01
C GLU A 78 30.69 2.32 2.34
N THR A 79 31.45 2.87 3.31
CA THR A 79 30.90 3.42 4.54
C THR A 79 30.87 4.93 4.38
N CYS A 80 29.74 5.46 4.01
CA CYS A 80 29.57 6.86 3.68
C CYS A 80 29.97 7.79 4.82
N THR A 81 30.69 8.86 4.51
CA THR A 81 31.14 9.91 5.45
C THR A 81 32.22 9.49 6.46
N ASP A 82 32.92 8.38 6.26
CA ASP A 82 34.06 8.00 7.13
C ASP A 82 35.39 8.51 6.60
N GLY A 83 35.44 9.06 5.42
CA GLY A 83 36.64 9.60 4.78
C GLY A 83 37.59 8.52 4.27
N VAL A 84 37.10 7.29 4.03
CA VAL A 84 37.89 6.12 3.62
C VAL A 84 37.33 5.58 2.30
N ASP A 85 38.17 5.26 1.34
CA ASP A 85 37.86 4.53 0.13
C ASP A 85 37.73 3.03 0.47
N ASN A 86 36.55 2.61 0.99
CA ASN A 86 36.35 1.24 1.48
C ASN A 86 36.31 0.22 0.34
N ASN A 87 35.82 0.59 -0.83
CA ASN A 87 35.72 -0.29 -1.99
C ASN A 87 36.99 -0.30 -2.86
N CYS A 88 37.95 0.57 -2.52
CA CYS A 88 39.26 0.64 -3.16
C CYS A 88 39.22 0.92 -4.66
N ASN A 89 38.28 1.77 -5.10
CA ASN A 89 38.15 2.17 -6.48
C ASN A 89 38.93 3.46 -6.82
N GLY A 90 39.49 4.14 -5.81
CA GLY A 90 40.28 5.37 -5.92
C GLY A 90 39.50 6.65 -5.64
N ALA A 91 38.20 6.55 -5.33
CA ALA A 91 37.40 7.64 -4.78
C ALA A 91 37.20 7.44 -3.28
N VAL A 92 36.69 8.44 -2.58
CA VAL A 92 36.46 8.41 -1.12
C VAL A 92 35.03 8.83 -0.90
N ASP A 93 34.28 8.03 -0.12
CA ASP A 93 32.87 8.33 0.19
C ASP A 93 32.04 8.65 -1.07
N GLU A 94 32.30 7.98 -2.19
CA GLU A 94 31.51 8.22 -3.39
C GLU A 94 30.07 7.74 -3.24
N ASP A 95 29.19 8.58 -3.70
CA ASP A 95 27.75 8.41 -3.63
C ASP A 95 27.22 8.23 -5.06
N GLU A 96 27.45 7.04 -5.64
CA GLU A 96 27.03 6.72 -7.00
C GLU A 96 25.61 6.12 -7.00
N ASP A 97 24.84 6.45 -8.03
CA ASP A 97 23.56 5.86 -8.40
C ASP A 97 23.80 5.13 -9.73
N LYS A 98 24.26 3.86 -9.65
CA LYS A 98 24.70 3.10 -10.83
C LYS A 98 23.55 2.55 -11.65
N ASP A 99 22.44 2.26 -11.02
CA ASP A 99 21.26 1.74 -11.70
C ASP A 99 20.31 2.85 -12.17
N GLY A 100 20.47 4.07 -11.65
CA GLY A 100 19.75 5.28 -12.07
C GLY A 100 18.31 5.33 -11.54
N ASP A 101 18.04 4.80 -10.35
CA ASP A 101 16.74 4.86 -9.71
C ASP A 101 16.54 6.11 -8.84
N GLY A 102 17.61 6.87 -8.61
CA GLY A 102 17.64 8.11 -7.84
C GLY A 102 17.91 7.91 -6.34
N ILE A 103 18.24 6.69 -5.92
CA ILE A 103 18.72 6.36 -4.58
C ILE A 103 20.14 5.83 -4.73
N THR A 104 21.05 6.33 -3.91
CA THR A 104 22.46 6.00 -3.97
C THR A 104 22.81 4.99 -2.87
N THR A 105 23.93 4.32 -3.00
CA THR A 105 24.44 3.41 -1.95
C THR A 105 24.47 4.11 -0.59
N CYS A 106 24.88 5.38 -0.54
CA CYS A 106 24.90 6.16 0.71
C CYS A 106 23.51 6.61 1.17
N ALA A 107 22.53 6.60 0.30
CA ALA A 107 21.13 6.83 0.66
C ALA A 107 20.40 5.54 1.10
N GLY A 108 21.12 4.43 1.20
CA GLY A 108 20.60 3.14 1.69
C GLY A 108 20.20 2.17 0.57
N ASP A 109 20.71 2.36 -0.64
CA ASP A 109 20.56 1.38 -1.72
C ASP A 109 21.50 0.19 -1.48
N CYS A 110 20.93 -0.96 -1.19
CA CYS A 110 21.68 -2.21 -0.98
C CYS A 110 21.88 -2.98 -2.28
N CYS A 111 21.35 -2.52 -3.39
CA CYS A 111 21.38 -3.21 -4.68
C CYS A 111 21.77 -2.29 -5.85
N ASP A 112 22.67 -1.37 -5.68
CA ASP A 112 23.15 -0.44 -6.70
C ASP A 112 24.10 -1.12 -7.72
N SER A 113 23.73 -2.31 -8.24
CA SER A 113 24.54 -3.01 -9.23
C SER A 113 23.72 -3.98 -10.09
N THR A 114 24.27 -4.36 -11.24
CA THR A 114 23.67 -5.34 -12.16
C THR A 114 23.72 -6.79 -11.64
N GLU A 115 24.27 -7.04 -10.48
CA GLU A 115 24.36 -8.36 -9.88
C GLU A 115 23.08 -8.73 -9.10
N CYS A 116 22.30 -7.75 -8.74
CA CYS A 116 20.97 -7.94 -8.14
C CYS A 116 19.91 -8.19 -9.22
N SER A 117 18.86 -8.90 -8.86
CA SER A 117 17.66 -8.99 -9.70
C SER A 117 16.85 -7.70 -9.54
N ASP A 118 16.57 -7.02 -10.66
CA ASP A 118 15.81 -5.77 -10.71
C ASP A 118 16.33 -4.65 -9.76
N PRO A 119 17.61 -4.22 -9.89
CA PRO A 119 18.25 -3.33 -8.96
C PRO A 119 17.45 -2.04 -8.69
N LYS A 120 16.82 -1.45 -9.70
CA LYS A 120 15.97 -0.25 -9.57
C LYS A 120 14.76 -0.37 -8.65
N LEU A 121 14.40 -1.57 -8.24
CA LEU A 121 13.24 -1.85 -7.39
C LEU A 121 13.63 -2.23 -5.96
N VAL A 122 14.94 -2.38 -5.69
CA VAL A 122 15.50 -2.82 -4.41
C VAL A 122 16.34 -1.69 -3.84
N ASN A 123 15.75 -0.92 -2.94
CA ASN A 123 16.38 0.25 -2.33
C ASN A 123 15.60 0.70 -1.09
N ALA A 124 16.17 1.59 -0.27
CA ALA A 124 15.54 2.09 0.97
C ALA A 124 14.22 2.86 0.76
N GLY A 125 13.84 3.14 -0.47
CA GLY A 125 12.55 3.77 -0.83
C GLY A 125 11.48 2.76 -1.24
N ALA A 126 11.82 1.47 -1.38
CA ALA A 126 10.89 0.41 -1.71
C ALA A 126 10.04 -0.03 -0.49
N PHE A 127 9.04 -0.83 -0.71
CA PHE A 127 8.42 -1.65 0.34
C PHE A 127 8.83 -3.11 0.14
N ASP A 128 8.93 -3.86 1.20
CA ASP A 128 9.32 -5.26 1.13
C ASP A 128 8.15 -6.10 0.59
N ALA A 129 8.27 -6.56 -0.66
CA ALA A 129 7.21 -7.25 -1.38
C ALA A 129 7.17 -8.72 -0.95
N PRO A 130 6.09 -9.22 -0.34
CA PRO A 130 6.08 -10.53 0.29
C PRO A 130 6.24 -11.68 -0.71
N GLY A 131 7.09 -12.65 -0.39
CA GLY A 131 7.24 -13.93 -1.08
C GLY A 131 8.17 -13.92 -2.29
N ASN A 132 8.94 -12.87 -2.52
CA ASN A 132 9.94 -12.82 -3.60
C ASN A 132 11.35 -13.24 -3.16
N MET A 133 11.58 -13.42 -1.85
CA MET A 133 12.86 -13.77 -1.23
C MET A 133 13.97 -12.70 -1.46
N VAL A 134 13.58 -11.45 -1.57
CA VAL A 134 14.46 -10.28 -1.70
C VAL A 134 14.18 -9.36 -0.52
N ASP A 135 15.20 -8.73 0.03
CA ASP A 135 15.11 -7.59 0.95
C ASP A 135 14.95 -6.33 0.09
N ASP A 136 13.69 -6.03 -0.32
CA ASP A 136 13.45 -4.95 -1.29
C ASP A 136 13.68 -3.56 -0.66
N ASP A 137 13.48 -3.39 0.65
CA ASP A 137 13.57 -2.10 1.33
C ASP A 137 14.91 -1.88 2.06
N CYS A 138 15.84 -2.81 1.93
CA CYS A 138 17.20 -2.75 2.48
C CYS A 138 17.26 -2.59 4.00
N ASP A 139 16.31 -3.17 4.74
CA ASP A 139 16.28 -3.11 6.21
C ASP A 139 17.07 -4.26 6.87
N GLY A 140 17.55 -5.21 6.08
CA GLY A 140 18.31 -6.39 6.49
C GLY A 140 17.44 -7.62 6.77
N MET A 141 16.15 -7.56 6.49
CA MET A 141 15.21 -8.67 6.66
C MET A 141 14.47 -8.93 5.35
N VAL A 142 14.51 -10.16 4.88
CA VAL A 142 13.86 -10.61 3.63
C VAL A 142 12.39 -10.91 3.88
N ASP A 143 11.51 -10.44 3.00
CA ASP A 143 10.06 -10.69 3.06
C ASP A 143 9.47 -10.37 4.44
N ASN A 144 9.92 -9.30 5.09
CA ASN A 144 9.43 -8.97 6.42
C ASN A 144 7.94 -8.60 6.38
N THR A 145 7.19 -9.11 7.33
CA THR A 145 5.77 -8.77 7.46
C THR A 145 5.62 -7.31 7.87
N ALA A 146 4.67 -6.62 7.25
CA ALA A 146 4.31 -5.26 7.65
C ALA A 146 4.12 -5.18 9.16
N LEU A 147 4.82 -4.25 9.79
CA LEU A 147 4.67 -3.98 11.22
C LEU A 147 3.30 -3.33 11.44
N PHE A 148 2.42 -3.99 12.18
CA PHE A 148 1.20 -3.36 12.66
C PHE A 148 1.54 -2.31 13.71
N CYS A 149 1.10 -1.08 13.50
CA CYS A 149 1.42 0.07 14.34
C CYS A 149 0.20 0.65 15.07
N ASP A 150 -0.91 -0.05 15.01
CA ASP A 150 -2.24 0.38 15.44
C ASP A 150 -2.60 -0.13 16.84
N GLN A 151 -1.66 -0.75 17.55
CA GLN A 151 -1.88 -1.23 18.91
C GLN A 151 -2.06 -0.08 19.90
N GLY A 152 -3.06 -0.20 20.78
CA GLY A 152 -3.30 0.78 21.86
C GLY A 152 -3.85 2.13 21.39
N MET A 153 -4.36 2.23 20.17
CA MET A 153 -4.98 3.44 19.64
C MET A 153 -6.19 3.85 20.49
N GLN A 154 -6.33 5.15 20.70
CA GLN A 154 -7.49 5.70 21.40
C GLN A 154 -8.68 5.79 20.46
N SER A 155 -9.84 5.25 20.85
CA SER A 155 -11.04 5.26 20.01
C SER A 155 -11.46 6.65 19.55
N GLY A 156 -11.39 7.66 20.43
CA GLY A 156 -11.74 9.04 20.11
C GLY A 156 -10.52 9.89 19.73
N SER A 157 -9.49 9.34 19.10
CA SER A 157 -8.33 10.13 18.68
C SER A 157 -8.73 11.27 17.74
N THR A 158 -8.12 12.44 17.94
CA THR A 158 -8.22 13.60 17.06
C THR A 158 -6.97 13.79 16.20
N ALA A 159 -5.97 12.93 16.37
CA ALA A 159 -4.75 12.93 15.59
C ALA A 159 -4.98 12.17 14.27
N ALA A 160 -5.00 12.88 13.14
CA ALA A 160 -5.25 12.26 11.84
C ALA A 160 -4.25 11.16 11.46
N LEU A 161 -3.01 11.24 11.96
CA LEU A 161 -1.99 10.22 11.75
C LEU A 161 -2.37 8.87 12.41
N ASP A 162 -3.14 8.87 13.49
CA ASP A 162 -3.61 7.64 14.12
C ASP A 162 -4.56 6.87 13.20
N TYR A 163 -5.34 7.59 12.37
CA TYR A 163 -6.20 6.98 11.36
C TYR A 163 -5.42 6.38 10.19
N ALA A 164 -4.30 7.00 9.81
CA ALA A 164 -3.39 6.39 8.84
C ALA A 164 -2.81 5.06 9.36
N LYS A 165 -2.43 5.03 10.64
CA LYS A 165 -1.94 3.82 11.30
C LYS A 165 -3.03 2.75 11.46
N ALA A 166 -4.26 3.18 11.77
CA ALA A 166 -5.40 2.28 11.92
C ALA A 166 -5.85 1.61 10.61
N ILE A 167 -5.34 2.07 9.47
CA ILE A 167 -5.53 1.45 8.15
C ILE A 167 -4.24 0.83 7.61
N ASP A 168 -3.28 0.51 8.49
CA ASP A 168 -1.99 -0.14 8.20
C ASP A 168 -0.94 0.72 7.47
N LEU A 169 -1.14 2.03 7.31
CA LEU A 169 -0.10 2.94 6.84
C LEU A 169 0.82 3.37 8.00
N CYS A 170 1.72 2.47 8.39
CA CYS A 170 2.58 2.61 9.57
C CYS A 170 3.78 3.53 9.37
N GLN A 171 4.34 3.54 8.16
CA GLN A 171 5.57 4.26 7.88
C GLN A 171 5.31 5.74 7.65
N THR A 172 6.14 6.60 8.27
CA THR A 172 6.13 8.04 8.06
C THR A 172 7.42 8.50 7.40
N THR A 173 7.35 9.59 6.65
CA THR A 173 8.47 10.20 5.96
C THR A 173 8.30 11.71 5.88
N THR A 174 9.26 12.41 5.25
CA THR A 174 9.19 13.84 5.00
C THR A 174 9.18 14.14 3.49
N MET A 175 8.99 15.42 3.14
CA MET A 175 9.06 15.85 1.73
C MET A 175 10.45 15.68 1.11
N THR A 176 11.50 15.61 1.91
CA THR A 176 12.90 15.57 1.46
C THR A 176 13.51 14.17 1.51
N GLU A 177 13.00 13.30 2.37
CA GLU A 177 13.44 11.91 2.43
C GLU A 177 12.96 11.13 1.21
N LYS A 178 13.73 10.13 0.81
CA LYS A 178 13.37 9.23 -0.31
C LYS A 178 12.55 8.03 0.16
N LYS A 179 12.62 7.69 1.42
CA LYS A 179 11.84 6.63 2.05
C LYS A 179 10.33 6.87 1.83
N TRP A 180 9.60 5.81 1.48
CA TRP A 180 8.13 5.90 1.35
C TRP A 180 7.45 6.13 2.70
N GLY A 181 6.18 6.54 2.68
CA GLY A 181 5.40 6.68 3.91
C GLY A 181 4.48 7.91 3.92
N VAL A 182 3.76 8.07 5.02
CA VAL A 182 2.86 9.20 5.25
C VAL A 182 3.68 10.45 5.56
N ILE A 183 3.54 11.47 4.72
CA ILE A 183 4.16 12.79 4.89
C ILE A 183 3.28 13.67 5.79
N SER A 184 1.97 13.61 5.59
CA SER A 184 1.00 14.35 6.41
C SER A 184 -0.36 13.68 6.39
N ALA A 185 -1.11 13.88 7.46
CA ALA A 185 -2.50 13.45 7.61
C ALA A 185 -3.34 14.60 8.19
N THR A 186 -4.56 14.78 7.71
CA THR A 186 -5.52 15.76 8.24
C THR A 186 -6.94 15.19 8.27
N LEU A 187 -7.70 15.53 9.31
CA LEU A 187 -9.15 15.31 9.39
C LEU A 187 -9.86 16.65 9.16
N THR A 188 -10.74 16.69 8.17
CA THR A 188 -11.44 17.91 7.76
C THR A 188 -12.88 17.61 7.33
N LEU A 189 -13.65 18.67 7.09
CA LEU A 189 -14.90 18.61 6.33
C LEU A 189 -14.59 18.26 4.85
N ALA A 190 -15.60 17.96 4.05
CA ALA A 190 -15.43 17.49 2.67
C ALA A 190 -14.71 18.49 1.74
N ASP A 191 -14.76 19.77 2.03
CA ASP A 191 -14.07 20.85 1.30
C ASP A 191 -12.62 21.09 1.73
N GLY A 192 -12.12 20.31 2.69
CA GLY A 192 -10.75 20.44 3.21
C GLY A 192 -10.58 21.54 4.27
N THR A 193 -11.65 22.16 4.73
CA THR A 193 -11.61 23.20 5.76
C THR A 193 -11.69 22.61 7.17
N SER A 194 -12.26 23.24 8.11
CA SER A 194 -12.46 22.93 9.52
C SER A 194 -12.47 21.45 9.93
N MET A 195 -12.26 21.18 11.20
CA MET A 195 -12.36 19.82 11.77
C MET A 195 -13.80 19.30 11.70
N PRO A 196 -14.02 18.02 11.41
CA PRO A 196 -15.33 17.40 11.53
C PRO A 196 -15.80 17.33 12.99
N ALA A 197 -17.03 16.91 13.22
CA ALA A 197 -17.49 16.63 14.57
C ALA A 197 -16.71 15.45 15.17
N GLN A 198 -16.30 15.56 16.44
CA GLN A 198 -15.49 14.52 17.08
C GLN A 198 -16.20 13.16 17.12
N LYS A 199 -17.54 13.14 17.23
CA LYS A 199 -18.31 11.89 17.22
C LYS A 199 -18.35 11.19 15.86
N ALA A 200 -18.06 11.90 14.78
CA ALA A 200 -18.19 11.42 13.42
C ALA A 200 -17.00 10.56 12.94
N HIS A 201 -15.97 10.42 13.75
CA HIS A 201 -14.81 9.57 13.44
C HIS A 201 -14.30 8.85 14.70
N SER A 202 -13.82 7.64 14.53
CA SER A 202 -13.22 6.85 15.62
C SER A 202 -12.25 5.80 15.09
N ILE A 203 -11.50 5.17 16.01
CA ILE A 203 -10.67 4.00 15.75
C ILE A 203 -11.23 2.86 16.60
N ARG A 204 -11.48 1.70 15.98
CA ARG A 204 -12.14 0.58 16.64
C ARG A 204 -11.40 -0.73 16.41
N SER A 205 -11.30 -1.56 17.46
CA SER A 205 -10.80 -2.94 17.35
C SER A 205 -11.86 -3.93 16.89
N LYS A 206 -13.11 -3.50 16.81
CA LYS A 206 -14.26 -4.20 16.19
C LYS A 206 -15.40 -3.20 15.99
N PHE A 207 -16.33 -3.51 15.09
CA PHE A 207 -17.57 -2.78 14.94
C PHE A 207 -18.77 -3.71 15.10
N GLY A 208 -19.74 -3.31 15.93
CA GLY A 208 -20.80 -4.20 16.36
C GLY A 208 -20.26 -5.45 17.09
N THR A 209 -20.87 -6.61 16.80
CA THR A 209 -20.48 -7.88 17.42
C THR A 209 -19.45 -8.65 16.59
N ASN A 210 -19.54 -8.59 15.26
CA ASN A 210 -18.89 -9.56 14.38
C ASN A 210 -17.89 -8.95 13.40
N VAL A 211 -17.93 -7.62 13.16
CA VAL A 211 -17.02 -7.03 12.17
C VAL A 211 -15.67 -6.73 12.83
N MET A 212 -14.65 -7.39 12.34
CA MET A 212 -13.27 -7.30 12.84
C MET A 212 -12.39 -6.60 11.80
N PRO A 213 -11.28 -5.97 12.22
CA PRO A 213 -10.26 -5.45 11.32
C PRO A 213 -9.78 -6.50 10.30
N LYS A 214 -9.35 -6.04 9.14
CA LYS A 214 -8.74 -6.87 8.08
C LYS A 214 -7.23 -6.97 8.23
N GLY A 215 -6.61 -5.89 8.68
CA GLY A 215 -5.21 -5.82 9.06
C GLY A 215 -5.08 -5.43 10.53
N GLY A 216 -3.90 -5.54 11.13
CA GLY A 216 -3.63 -5.09 12.49
C GLY A 216 -4.61 -5.53 13.56
N VAL A 217 -4.92 -4.62 14.47
CA VAL A 217 -5.85 -4.81 15.60
C VAL A 217 -6.92 -3.72 15.68
N SER A 218 -6.91 -2.75 14.79
CA SER A 218 -7.88 -1.66 14.73
C SER A 218 -8.18 -1.25 13.30
N MET A 219 -9.23 -0.49 13.10
CA MET A 219 -9.67 0.07 11.84
C MET A 219 -10.20 1.49 12.04
N ALA A 220 -10.13 2.32 11.00
CA ALA A 220 -10.72 3.64 10.99
C ALA A 220 -12.23 3.56 10.72
N VAL A 221 -13.01 4.38 11.43
CA VAL A 221 -14.47 4.46 11.29
C VAL A 221 -14.87 5.91 11.04
N PHE A 222 -15.62 6.14 9.97
CA PHE A 222 -16.16 7.44 9.60
C PHE A 222 -17.67 7.35 9.46
N SER A 223 -18.43 8.34 9.94
CA SER A 223 -19.89 8.34 9.93
C SER A 223 -20.44 9.73 9.69
N THR A 224 -21.58 9.84 9.04
CA THR A 224 -22.38 11.06 9.00
C THR A 224 -23.00 11.34 10.37
N GLY A 225 -23.27 10.30 11.17
CA GLY A 225 -23.70 10.39 12.56
C GLY A 225 -22.57 10.16 13.57
N ALA A 226 -22.79 9.20 14.46
CA ALA A 226 -21.77 8.75 15.43
C ALA A 226 -20.97 7.56 14.88
N ALA A 227 -19.64 7.65 14.88
CA ALA A 227 -18.74 6.57 14.49
C ALA A 227 -18.63 5.51 15.60
N ALA A 228 -19.76 4.88 15.93
CA ALA A 228 -19.90 3.98 17.07
C ALA A 228 -20.99 2.93 16.81
N GLY A 229 -20.80 1.70 17.27
CA GLY A 229 -21.81 0.65 17.33
C GLY A 229 -22.49 0.58 18.70
N LYS A 230 -23.55 -0.22 18.83
CA LYS A 230 -24.29 -0.39 20.08
C LYS A 230 -23.33 -0.81 21.22
N GLY A 231 -23.40 -0.06 22.34
CA GLY A 231 -22.56 -0.30 23.51
C GLY A 231 -21.23 0.46 23.53
N ASP A 232 -20.85 1.13 22.46
CA ASP A 232 -19.68 2.01 22.44
C ASP A 232 -19.91 3.28 23.25
N THR A 233 -18.84 3.84 23.84
CA THR A 233 -18.92 4.99 24.76
C THR A 233 -18.01 6.16 24.37
N ASN A 234 -17.08 5.97 23.47
CA ASN A 234 -16.14 7.02 23.04
C ASN A 234 -15.78 6.89 21.54
N PRO A 235 -16.44 7.59 20.60
CA PRO A 235 -17.70 8.28 20.83
C PRO A 235 -18.79 7.32 21.31
N ALA A 236 -19.79 7.88 21.95
CA ALA A 236 -20.96 7.10 22.37
C ALA A 236 -21.82 6.76 21.15
N TYR A 237 -22.43 5.58 21.20
CA TYR A 237 -23.41 5.19 20.20
C TYR A 237 -24.63 6.12 20.23
N GLU A 238 -25.09 6.54 19.06
CA GLU A 238 -26.36 7.20 18.82
C GLU A 238 -27.11 6.40 17.73
N PRO A 239 -28.45 6.25 17.80
CA PRO A 239 -29.21 5.55 16.77
C PRO A 239 -29.07 6.24 15.43
N PHE A 240 -28.90 5.49 14.37
CA PHE A 240 -28.74 6.00 13.00
C PHE A 240 -30.06 6.35 12.31
N GLN A 241 -31.17 5.90 12.86
CA GLN A 241 -32.52 6.02 12.29
C GLN A 241 -33.36 7.14 12.93
N ASP A 242 -32.79 7.92 13.81
CA ASP A 242 -33.56 8.89 14.60
C ASP A 242 -33.84 10.20 13.84
N THR A 243 -34.63 11.05 14.44
CA THR A 243 -35.12 12.30 13.85
C THR A 243 -34.02 13.37 13.73
N PRO A 244 -34.18 14.34 12.81
CA PRO A 244 -33.17 15.36 12.47
C PRO A 244 -32.50 16.11 13.60
N SER A 245 -33.11 16.12 14.77
CA SER A 245 -32.60 16.88 15.94
C SER A 245 -31.53 16.16 16.76
N LEU A 246 -31.23 14.90 16.49
CA LEU A 246 -30.39 14.07 17.37
C LEU A 246 -29.19 13.42 16.68
N ASN A 247 -29.22 13.21 15.36
CA ASN A 247 -28.32 12.27 14.72
C ASN A 247 -27.14 12.87 13.98
N GLY A 248 -27.33 13.63 12.99
CA GLY A 248 -26.26 14.19 12.22
C GLY A 248 -25.19 14.87 13.07
N ASN A 249 -24.04 15.04 12.57
CA ASN A 249 -23.00 15.78 13.27
C ASN A 249 -23.18 17.29 13.19
N ASN A 250 -24.24 17.76 12.50
CA ASN A 250 -24.65 19.15 12.31
C ASN A 250 -23.55 20.04 11.71
N LYS A 251 -22.73 19.49 10.85
CA LYS A 251 -21.71 20.19 10.08
C LYS A 251 -22.11 20.21 8.61
N GLU A 252 -21.72 21.25 7.94
CA GLU A 252 -21.91 21.41 6.51
C GLU A 252 -20.64 21.95 5.87
N SER A 253 -20.37 21.55 4.63
CA SER A 253 -19.31 22.13 3.79
C SER A 253 -19.70 22.10 2.32
N ALA A 254 -18.89 22.70 1.46
CA ALA A 254 -18.93 22.37 0.05
C ALA A 254 -18.42 20.93 -0.18
N PHE A 255 -18.80 20.33 -1.30
CA PHE A 255 -18.19 19.08 -1.77
C PHE A 255 -16.74 19.31 -2.19
N PRO A 256 -15.92 18.24 -2.33
CA PRO A 256 -14.59 18.39 -2.91
C PRO A 256 -14.68 18.99 -4.32
N ALA A 257 -14.10 20.19 -4.50
CA ALA A 257 -14.33 21.01 -5.70
C ALA A 257 -13.90 20.34 -7.00
N ASP A 258 -12.78 19.61 -6.97
CA ASP A 258 -12.26 18.88 -8.11
C ASP A 258 -13.13 17.67 -8.49
N TYR A 259 -13.69 16.98 -7.50
CA TYR A 259 -14.60 15.85 -7.72
C TYR A 259 -15.92 16.31 -8.38
N ILE A 260 -16.51 17.37 -7.86
CA ILE A 260 -17.73 17.96 -8.46
C ILE A 260 -17.44 18.49 -9.87
N ALA A 261 -16.33 19.19 -10.08
CA ALA A 261 -15.96 19.72 -11.40
C ALA A 261 -15.77 18.59 -12.43
N ALA A 262 -15.13 17.50 -12.05
CA ALA A 262 -14.92 16.34 -12.92
C ALA A 262 -16.25 15.63 -13.30
N ASN A 263 -17.28 15.74 -12.47
CA ASN A 263 -18.63 15.23 -12.69
C ASN A 263 -19.61 16.27 -13.28
N GLY A 264 -19.07 17.33 -13.91
CA GLY A 264 -19.89 18.35 -14.59
C GLY A 264 -20.71 19.26 -13.66
N GLY A 265 -20.26 19.40 -12.41
CA GLY A 265 -20.90 20.25 -11.40
C GLY A 265 -21.96 19.52 -10.56
N ASN A 266 -22.11 18.21 -10.70
CA ASN A 266 -23.11 17.41 -9.99
C ASN A 266 -22.47 16.23 -9.26
N LEU A 267 -23.14 15.66 -8.30
CA LEU A 267 -22.79 14.35 -7.74
C LEU A 267 -23.25 13.24 -8.69
N PRO A 268 -22.42 12.22 -8.94
CA PRO A 268 -22.86 11.01 -9.66
C PRO A 268 -23.82 10.18 -8.83
N ASN A 269 -24.66 9.36 -9.47
CA ASN A 269 -25.49 8.37 -8.79
C ASN A 269 -25.46 7.03 -9.51
N ALA A 270 -26.06 6.01 -8.91
CA ALA A 270 -26.22 4.71 -9.56
C ALA A 270 -27.07 4.87 -10.83
N PRO A 271 -26.76 4.13 -11.91
CA PRO A 271 -27.50 4.22 -13.17
C PRO A 271 -29.00 3.97 -12.99
N GLY A 272 -29.79 4.90 -13.46
CA GLY A 272 -31.25 4.84 -13.37
C GLY A 272 -31.84 5.50 -12.11
N CYS A 273 -31.05 5.87 -11.15
CA CYS A 273 -31.48 6.64 -9.97
C CYS A 273 -31.53 8.14 -10.25
N PRO A 274 -32.40 8.90 -9.58
CA PRO A 274 -32.46 10.35 -9.74
C PRO A 274 -31.13 11.01 -9.31
N ALA A 275 -30.85 12.20 -9.84
CA ALA A 275 -29.72 12.98 -9.38
C ALA A 275 -29.85 13.28 -7.89
N PRO A 276 -28.75 13.21 -7.10
CA PRO A 276 -28.77 13.59 -5.71
C PRO A 276 -29.19 15.05 -5.54
N ASN A 277 -29.99 15.33 -4.53
CA ASN A 277 -30.36 16.68 -4.15
C ASN A 277 -29.24 17.38 -3.36
N GLY A 278 -29.37 18.69 -3.21
CA GLY A 278 -28.49 19.47 -2.37
C GLY A 278 -27.26 20.01 -3.10
N THR A 279 -26.65 21.03 -2.50
CA THR A 279 -25.48 21.75 -3.02
C THR A 279 -24.33 21.73 -2.04
N LYS A 280 -24.49 21.05 -0.91
CA LYS A 280 -23.53 20.92 0.18
C LYS A 280 -23.43 19.47 0.64
N ALA A 281 -22.27 19.12 1.15
CA ALA A 281 -22.07 17.93 1.94
C ALA A 281 -22.59 18.18 3.36
N MET A 282 -23.53 17.35 3.78
CA MET A 282 -24.08 17.36 5.13
C MET A 282 -23.31 16.32 5.96
N ASP A 283 -23.02 16.68 7.20
CA ASP A 283 -22.32 15.84 8.16
C ASP A 283 -20.99 15.21 7.69
N PRO A 284 -20.16 15.96 6.93
CA PRO A 284 -19.02 15.39 6.26
C PRO A 284 -17.86 15.07 7.20
N VAL A 285 -17.15 13.98 6.86
CA VAL A 285 -15.84 13.64 7.42
C VAL A 285 -14.91 13.28 6.28
N MET A 286 -13.70 13.85 6.26
CA MET A 286 -12.67 13.52 5.29
C MET A 286 -11.31 13.35 5.96
N LEU A 287 -10.71 12.17 5.79
CA LEU A 287 -9.30 11.92 6.05
C LEU A 287 -8.52 12.22 4.77
N THR A 288 -7.57 13.14 4.83
CA THR A 288 -6.63 13.40 3.73
C THR A 288 -5.23 12.96 4.13
N LEU A 289 -4.63 12.10 3.33
CA LEU A 289 -3.27 11.60 3.47
C LEU A 289 -2.41 12.10 2.30
N THR A 290 -1.25 12.67 2.61
CA THR A 290 -0.19 12.89 1.63
C THR A 290 0.84 11.80 1.84
N VAL A 291 1.06 10.95 0.84
CA VAL A 291 1.88 9.74 0.96
C VAL A 291 2.92 9.71 -0.15
N ARG A 292 4.17 9.45 0.20
CA ARG A 292 5.18 9.06 -0.78
C ARG A 292 5.00 7.59 -1.09
N VAL A 293 4.81 7.28 -2.36
CA VAL A 293 4.68 5.92 -2.90
C VAL A 293 6.03 5.21 -2.84
N PRO A 294 6.08 3.92 -2.49
CA PRO A 294 7.31 3.13 -2.61
C PRO A 294 7.86 3.12 -4.04
N THR A 295 9.18 3.04 -4.19
CA THR A 295 9.86 3.04 -5.50
C THR A 295 9.55 1.81 -6.34
N ASN A 296 9.06 0.73 -5.75
CA ASN A 296 8.65 -0.50 -6.42
C ASN A 296 7.12 -0.69 -6.52
N ALA A 297 6.29 0.20 -5.93
CA ALA A 297 4.84 0.06 -5.95
C ALA A 297 4.20 0.64 -7.21
N LYS A 298 3.29 -0.11 -7.84
CA LYS A 298 2.50 0.30 -9.01
C LYS A 298 1.02 0.49 -8.71
N SER A 299 0.54 -0.05 -7.61
CA SER A 299 -0.83 0.13 -7.15
C SER A 299 -0.93 -0.03 -5.63
N PHE A 300 -2.11 0.27 -5.10
CA PHE A 300 -2.48 -0.06 -3.73
C PHE A 300 -3.88 -0.66 -3.67
N LYS A 301 -4.18 -1.28 -2.54
CA LYS A 301 -5.50 -1.79 -2.15
C LYS A 301 -5.87 -1.22 -0.80
N LEU A 302 -7.18 -1.05 -0.58
CA LEU A 302 -7.77 -0.54 0.64
C LEU A 302 -9.08 -1.28 0.89
N ASP A 303 -9.24 -1.86 2.05
CA ASP A 303 -10.47 -2.57 2.41
C ASP A 303 -11.47 -1.61 3.05
N THR A 304 -12.72 -1.71 2.61
CA THR A 304 -13.82 -0.83 3.06
C THR A 304 -15.08 -1.63 3.31
N ASN A 305 -15.87 -1.22 4.31
CA ASN A 305 -17.18 -1.80 4.59
C ASN A 305 -18.16 -0.65 4.87
N PHE A 306 -19.20 -0.53 4.03
CA PHE A 306 -20.13 0.57 4.08
C PHE A 306 -21.49 0.12 4.63
N PHE A 307 -22.05 0.89 5.53
CA PHE A 307 -23.38 0.70 6.14
C PHE A 307 -24.22 1.96 5.95
N SER A 308 -25.54 1.78 5.77
CA SER A 308 -26.47 2.90 5.66
C SER A 308 -27.84 2.54 6.25
N SER A 309 -28.40 3.47 7.01
CA SER A 309 -29.78 3.37 7.51
C SER A 309 -30.82 3.88 6.52
N GLU A 310 -30.41 4.48 5.40
CA GLU A 310 -31.31 4.76 4.26
C GLU A 310 -31.84 3.49 3.57
N PHE A 311 -31.20 2.34 3.79
CA PHE A 311 -31.70 1.07 3.30
C PHE A 311 -32.81 0.53 4.21
N PRO A 312 -33.94 0.02 3.65
CA PRO A 312 -34.28 -0.12 2.24
C PRO A 312 -35.08 1.04 1.61
N GLU A 313 -35.64 1.93 2.42
CA GLU A 313 -36.71 2.89 2.04
C GLU A 313 -36.23 3.90 1.01
N TYR A 314 -35.04 4.45 1.22
CA TYR A 314 -34.47 5.54 0.42
C TYR A 314 -33.52 5.08 -0.67
N THR A 315 -33.39 3.76 -0.89
CA THR A 315 -32.58 3.25 -1.99
C THR A 315 -33.09 3.79 -3.33
N CYS A 316 -32.13 4.25 -4.17
CA CYS A 316 -32.41 4.90 -5.46
C CYS A 316 -33.24 6.19 -5.33
N SER A 317 -33.01 6.92 -4.25
CA SER A 317 -33.63 8.21 -3.98
C SER A 317 -32.67 9.38 -4.33
N PRO A 318 -33.14 10.63 -4.32
CA PRO A 318 -32.28 11.80 -4.39
C PRO A 318 -31.56 12.12 -3.06
N TYR A 319 -31.85 11.41 -1.99
CA TYR A 319 -31.18 11.45 -0.68
C TYR A 319 -30.18 10.28 -0.67
N ASN A 320 -28.93 10.55 -0.93
CA ASN A 320 -27.95 9.46 -1.06
C ASN A 320 -26.68 9.82 -0.34
N ASP A 321 -26.31 9.01 0.61
CA ASP A 321 -25.03 9.11 1.30
C ASP A 321 -23.89 8.66 0.42
N PHE A 322 -22.82 9.40 0.42
CA PHE A 322 -21.63 9.13 -0.38
C PHE A 322 -20.45 8.68 0.47
N PHE A 323 -19.84 7.59 0.05
CA PHE A 323 -18.50 7.23 0.44
C PHE A 323 -17.57 7.33 -0.77
N VAL A 324 -16.48 8.07 -0.66
CA VAL A 324 -15.52 8.26 -1.75
C VAL A 324 -14.10 8.03 -1.30
N VAL A 325 -13.29 7.51 -2.22
CA VAL A 325 -11.83 7.37 -2.09
C VAL A 325 -11.20 8.08 -3.29
N LEU A 326 -10.79 9.34 -3.08
CA LEU A 326 -10.29 10.19 -4.16
C LEU A 326 -8.77 10.13 -4.20
N LEU A 327 -8.22 9.70 -5.32
CA LEU A 327 -6.78 9.57 -5.57
C LEU A 327 -6.28 10.68 -6.50
N ASP A 328 -5.37 11.51 -6.00
CA ASP A 328 -4.52 12.37 -6.83
C ASP A 328 -3.19 11.67 -7.09
N SER A 329 -2.97 11.21 -8.31
CA SER A 329 -1.77 10.52 -8.78
C SER A 329 -1.38 11.01 -10.17
N MET A 330 -0.10 10.96 -10.50
CA MET A 330 0.42 11.24 -11.85
C MET A 330 0.26 10.04 -12.81
N TYR A 331 -0.27 8.91 -12.36
CA TYR A 331 -0.43 7.72 -13.18
C TYR A 331 -1.39 7.97 -14.36
N ALA A 332 -0.87 7.79 -15.56
CA ALA A 332 -1.59 7.97 -16.83
C ALA A 332 -1.59 6.72 -17.71
N GLY A 333 -1.31 5.55 -17.12
CA GLY A 333 -1.22 4.27 -17.82
C GLY A 333 -2.56 3.57 -18.00
N SER A 334 -2.49 2.28 -18.36
CA SER A 334 -3.64 1.39 -18.49
C SER A 334 -3.44 0.14 -17.63
N PRO A 335 -4.45 -0.27 -16.85
CA PRO A 335 -5.78 0.32 -16.66
C PRO A 335 -5.74 1.73 -16.03
N ALA A 336 -6.49 2.68 -16.58
CA ALA A 336 -6.46 4.06 -16.13
C ALA A 336 -7.27 4.27 -14.84
N ASN A 337 -6.78 5.12 -13.94
CA ASN A 337 -7.60 5.60 -12.83
C ASN A 337 -8.78 6.44 -13.33
N PRO A 338 -9.89 6.51 -12.58
CA PRO A 338 -11.05 7.32 -12.96
C PRO A 338 -10.69 8.81 -13.11
N PRO A 339 -11.23 9.50 -14.14
CA PRO A 339 -10.94 10.92 -14.35
C PRO A 339 -11.49 11.84 -13.25
N ASP A 340 -12.52 11.39 -12.52
CA ASP A 340 -13.08 12.06 -11.36
C ASP A 340 -12.36 11.72 -10.05
N LYS A 341 -11.27 10.92 -10.15
CA LYS A 341 -10.41 10.47 -9.05
C LYS A 341 -11.05 9.49 -8.08
N ASN A 342 -12.37 9.25 -8.13
CA ASN A 342 -13.04 8.38 -7.18
C ASN A 342 -12.81 6.90 -7.52
N LEU A 343 -12.17 6.18 -6.60
CA LEU A 343 -11.93 4.73 -6.67
C LEU A 343 -13.07 3.92 -6.02
N ALA A 344 -13.89 4.56 -5.16
CA ALA A 344 -15.02 3.91 -4.50
C ALA A 344 -16.21 3.80 -5.44
N PHE A 345 -16.09 2.97 -6.45
CA PHE A 345 -17.16 2.63 -7.40
C PHE A 345 -17.03 1.19 -7.88
N TYR A 346 -18.15 0.58 -8.18
CA TYR A 346 -18.22 -0.71 -8.87
C TYR A 346 -18.59 -0.53 -10.34
N SER A 347 -17.95 -1.30 -11.20
CA SER A 347 -18.32 -1.41 -12.61
C SER A 347 -18.46 -2.88 -12.97
N PRO A 348 -19.63 -3.35 -13.41
CA PRO A 348 -19.80 -4.74 -13.87
C PRO A 348 -18.84 -5.04 -15.01
N GLN A 349 -18.32 -6.26 -15.06
CA GLN A 349 -17.38 -6.68 -16.09
C GLN A 349 -17.93 -6.45 -17.49
N GLY A 350 -17.16 -5.76 -18.34
CA GLY A 350 -17.54 -5.42 -19.70
C GLY A 350 -18.56 -4.27 -19.82
N SER A 351 -18.91 -3.61 -18.71
CA SER A 351 -19.82 -2.47 -18.68
C SER A 351 -19.07 -1.15 -18.52
N THR A 352 -19.62 -0.08 -19.06
CA THR A 352 -19.19 1.31 -18.79
C THR A 352 -19.98 1.95 -17.65
N MET A 353 -20.99 1.26 -17.13
CA MET A 353 -21.79 1.76 -16.01
C MET A 353 -20.96 1.75 -14.73
N LYS A 354 -21.06 2.82 -13.95
CA LYS A 354 -20.43 2.96 -12.64
C LYS A 354 -21.49 3.12 -11.56
N TYR A 355 -21.31 2.38 -10.50
CA TYR A 355 -22.14 2.44 -9.29
C TYR A 355 -21.25 2.98 -8.17
N PRO A 356 -21.38 4.25 -7.76
CA PRO A 356 -20.68 4.78 -6.59
C PRO A 356 -20.98 3.94 -5.35
N VAL A 357 -20.00 3.80 -4.45
CA VAL A 357 -20.24 3.14 -3.17
C VAL A 357 -21.16 4.02 -2.32
N GLY A 358 -22.28 3.45 -1.89
CA GLY A 358 -23.36 4.08 -1.16
C GLY A 358 -24.57 3.16 -1.14
N VAL A 359 -25.69 3.59 -0.54
CA VAL A 359 -26.91 2.76 -0.45
C VAL A 359 -27.43 2.34 -1.83
N ASN A 360 -27.18 3.14 -2.85
CA ASN A 360 -27.66 2.90 -4.21
C ASN A 360 -26.96 1.76 -4.97
N LEU A 361 -25.90 1.14 -4.39
CA LEU A 361 -25.41 -0.17 -4.82
C LEU A 361 -26.50 -1.24 -4.77
N ALA A 362 -27.43 -1.14 -3.81
CA ALA A 362 -28.54 -2.06 -3.64
C ALA A 362 -29.53 -2.00 -4.83
N SER A 363 -29.78 -0.81 -5.39
CA SER A 363 -30.69 -0.61 -6.52
C SER A 363 -30.25 -1.35 -7.80
N GLY A 364 -28.94 -1.47 -8.02
CA GLY A 364 -28.39 -2.14 -9.20
C GLY A 364 -28.33 -3.66 -9.10
N ASN A 365 -28.68 -4.25 -7.98
CA ASN A 365 -28.39 -5.67 -7.67
C ASN A 365 -26.95 -6.04 -8.00
N THR A 366 -26.00 -5.17 -7.62
CA THR A 366 -24.58 -5.28 -7.97
C THR A 366 -23.90 -6.49 -7.34
N GLY A 367 -24.51 -7.10 -6.32
CA GLY A 367 -23.91 -8.14 -5.51
C GLY A 367 -22.95 -7.61 -4.43
N LEU A 368 -22.75 -6.29 -4.35
CA LEU A 368 -21.87 -5.67 -3.36
C LEU A 368 -22.61 -5.33 -2.06
N PHE A 369 -23.89 -5.05 -2.11
CA PHE A 369 -24.71 -4.77 -0.93
C PHE A 369 -25.32 -6.10 -0.44
N THR A 370 -24.71 -6.75 0.52
CA THR A 370 -24.95 -8.16 0.87
C THR A 370 -25.40 -8.40 2.30
N GLN A 371 -25.10 -7.48 3.20
CA GLN A 371 -25.50 -7.55 4.61
C GLN A 371 -26.85 -6.84 4.77
N CYS A 372 -27.93 -7.55 4.48
CA CYS A 372 -29.27 -6.99 4.45
C CYS A 372 -30.34 -8.11 4.41
N VAL A 373 -31.62 -7.73 4.37
CA VAL A 373 -32.75 -8.63 4.15
C VAL A 373 -33.29 -8.43 2.72
N ASN A 374 -33.42 -9.51 1.98
CA ASN A 374 -34.01 -9.47 0.62
C ASN A 374 -35.46 -8.98 0.67
N GLY A 375 -35.83 -8.09 -0.24
CA GLY A 375 -37.15 -7.54 -0.27
C GLY A 375 -37.30 -6.28 -1.12
N LYS A 376 -38.33 -5.52 -0.83
CA LYS A 376 -38.63 -4.25 -1.52
C LYS A 376 -37.63 -3.18 -1.08
N ILE A 377 -37.25 -2.33 -2.03
CA ILE A 377 -36.39 -1.15 -1.81
C ILE A 377 -37.04 0.07 -2.48
N GLY A 378 -36.65 1.28 -2.06
CA GLY A 378 -37.12 2.55 -2.62
C GLY A 378 -38.61 2.82 -2.39
N CYS A 379 -39.17 2.26 -1.34
CA CYS A 379 -40.62 2.29 -1.07
C CYS A 379 -41.09 3.58 -0.39
N ALA A 380 -40.20 4.43 0.09
CA ALA A 380 -40.50 5.72 0.72
C ALA A 380 -40.74 6.84 -0.31
N GLN A 381 -41.47 6.63 -1.40
CA GLN A 381 -41.88 7.63 -2.41
C GLN A 381 -41.14 7.61 -3.77
N PHE A 382 -40.11 6.79 -3.95
CA PHE A 382 -39.21 6.85 -5.14
C PHE A 382 -39.44 5.71 -6.14
N GLY A 383 -40.50 4.94 -5.97
CA GLY A 383 -40.77 3.74 -6.73
C GLY A 383 -40.37 2.48 -5.95
N THR A 384 -40.82 1.32 -6.44
CA THR A 384 -40.51 0.04 -5.78
C THR A 384 -39.56 -0.79 -6.65
N GLY A 385 -38.31 -0.94 -6.20
CA GLY A 385 -37.42 -1.97 -6.68
C GLY A 385 -37.47 -3.21 -5.80
N THR A 386 -36.65 -4.21 -6.11
CA THR A 386 -36.46 -5.39 -5.27
C THR A 386 -34.95 -5.70 -5.24
N ILE A 387 -34.41 -5.97 -4.06
CA ILE A 387 -33.10 -6.51 -3.89
C ILE A 387 -33.16 -7.99 -3.59
N SER A 388 -32.28 -8.77 -4.22
CA SER A 388 -32.14 -10.21 -4.03
C SER A 388 -30.70 -10.67 -3.79
N THR A 389 -29.82 -9.74 -3.52
CA THR A 389 -28.38 -9.99 -3.35
C THR A 389 -27.94 -10.08 -1.89
N CYS A 390 -28.84 -9.91 -0.94
CA CYS A 390 -28.55 -10.07 0.48
C CYS A 390 -28.22 -11.54 0.78
N THR A 391 -27.10 -11.79 1.44
CA THR A 391 -26.62 -13.13 1.77
C THR A 391 -26.58 -13.39 3.28
N SER A 392 -26.50 -12.34 4.09
CA SER A 392 -26.37 -12.41 5.54
C SER A 392 -26.84 -11.12 6.21
N THR A 393 -27.10 -11.19 7.50
CA THR A 393 -27.27 -10.04 8.41
C THR A 393 -26.26 -10.10 9.56
N THR A 394 -25.26 -11.00 9.47
CA THR A 394 -24.33 -11.27 10.54
C THR A 394 -23.50 -10.04 10.91
N ASP A 395 -23.05 -9.29 9.93
CA ASP A 395 -22.26 -8.08 10.13
C ASP A 395 -23.06 -6.91 10.70
N LEU A 396 -24.40 -6.96 10.60
CA LEU A 396 -25.26 -5.93 11.18
C LEU A 396 -25.41 -6.06 12.70
N ALA A 397 -25.20 -7.24 13.26
CA ALA A 397 -25.47 -7.51 14.67
C ALA A 397 -24.70 -6.58 15.62
N GLY A 398 -25.42 -5.83 16.42
CA GLY A 398 -24.84 -4.90 17.41
C GLY A 398 -24.22 -3.62 16.82
N THR A 399 -24.39 -3.38 15.53
CA THR A 399 -23.90 -2.15 14.89
C THR A 399 -24.84 -0.96 15.10
N GLY A 400 -26.15 -1.21 15.10
CA GLY A 400 -27.20 -0.18 15.04
C GLY A 400 -27.96 -0.20 13.70
N PHE A 401 -27.38 -0.81 12.67
CA PHE A 401 -28.01 -1.06 11.37
C PHE A 401 -28.82 -2.38 11.35
N ASP A 402 -29.11 -2.95 12.52
CA ASP A 402 -29.91 -4.15 12.79
C ASP A 402 -31.27 -3.82 13.43
N THR A 403 -31.78 -2.60 13.22
CA THR A 403 -33.06 -2.15 13.73
C THR A 403 -34.19 -2.74 12.88
N ALA A 404 -35.28 -3.18 13.52
CA ALA A 404 -36.44 -3.69 12.79
C ALA A 404 -37.12 -2.56 12.03
N ASP A 405 -37.41 -2.77 10.76
CA ASP A 405 -38.18 -1.86 9.92
C ASP A 405 -39.59 -1.66 10.53
N PRO A 406 -40.08 -0.42 10.70
CA PRO A 406 -41.43 -0.16 11.16
C PRO A 406 -42.52 -0.62 10.20
N GLY A 407 -42.17 -1.26 9.06
CA GLY A 407 -43.07 -1.80 8.06
C GLY A 407 -43.31 -0.88 6.86
N THR A 408 -42.41 0.06 6.63
CA THR A 408 -42.48 0.97 5.48
C THR A 408 -42.35 0.24 4.16
N CYS A 409 -41.39 -0.65 4.02
CA CYS A 409 -41.19 -1.46 2.82
C CYS A 409 -41.75 -2.87 2.94
N ASP A 410 -41.38 -3.58 3.98
CA ASP A 410 -41.78 -4.96 4.23
C ASP A 410 -41.70 -5.22 5.74
N SER A 411 -42.73 -5.80 6.34
CA SER A 411 -42.84 -6.04 7.78
C SER A 411 -41.76 -6.95 8.36
N ASN A 412 -40.96 -7.61 7.53
CA ASN A 412 -39.88 -8.50 7.95
C ASN A 412 -38.50 -7.94 7.61
N SER A 413 -38.42 -6.70 7.12
CA SER A 413 -37.15 -6.09 6.76
C SER A 413 -36.44 -5.47 7.97
N LEU A 414 -35.18 -5.09 7.77
CA LEU A 414 -34.42 -4.26 8.69
C LEU A 414 -34.27 -2.88 8.08
N GLU A 415 -34.40 -1.86 8.90
CA GLU A 415 -33.99 -0.50 8.58
C GLU A 415 -32.48 -0.40 8.81
N GLY A 416 -31.74 -0.58 7.74
CA GLY A 416 -30.29 -0.64 7.73
C GLY A 416 -29.76 -1.85 6.96
N GLY A 417 -28.60 -1.65 6.36
CA GLY A 417 -27.88 -2.68 5.62
C GLY A 417 -26.46 -2.27 5.35
N GLY A 418 -25.70 -3.16 4.70
CA GLY A 418 -24.31 -2.91 4.40
C GLY A 418 -23.76 -3.77 3.27
N THR A 419 -22.52 -3.45 2.88
CA THR A 419 -21.84 -4.15 1.78
C THR A 419 -21.16 -5.44 2.23
N GLY A 420 -20.76 -5.55 3.49
CA GLY A 420 -19.66 -6.40 3.88
C GLY A 420 -18.33 -5.80 3.42
N TRP A 421 -17.23 -6.50 3.66
CA TRP A 421 -15.92 -6.02 3.24
C TRP A 421 -15.77 -6.03 1.72
N LEU A 422 -15.34 -4.92 1.18
CA LEU A 422 -15.02 -4.66 -0.23
C LEU A 422 -13.56 -4.25 -0.34
N GLN A 423 -12.95 -4.48 -1.50
CA GLN A 423 -11.61 -4.02 -1.78
C GLN A 423 -11.62 -2.94 -2.86
N THR A 424 -11.08 -1.78 -2.54
CA THR A 424 -10.89 -0.64 -3.45
C THR A 424 -9.43 -0.55 -3.85
N SER A 425 -9.13 -0.37 -5.14
CA SER A 425 -7.77 -0.29 -5.64
C SER A 425 -7.57 0.86 -6.62
N GLY A 426 -6.31 1.35 -6.69
CA GLY A 426 -5.90 2.39 -7.60
C GLY A 426 -4.43 2.28 -7.98
N ASN A 427 -4.09 2.77 -9.19
CA ASN A 427 -2.74 2.72 -9.74
C ASN A 427 -1.96 4.00 -9.41
N VAL A 428 -0.66 3.84 -9.20
CA VAL A 428 0.25 4.92 -8.83
C VAL A 428 1.54 4.87 -9.65
N VAL A 429 2.31 5.96 -9.61
CA VAL A 429 3.67 5.99 -10.17
C VAL A 429 4.66 5.72 -9.02
N PRO A 430 5.59 4.77 -9.19
CA PRO A 430 6.64 4.52 -8.21
C PRO A 430 7.35 5.82 -7.76
N GLY A 431 7.52 6.01 -6.46
CA GLY A 431 8.20 7.17 -5.87
C GLY A 431 7.45 8.50 -5.87
N GLU A 432 6.29 8.60 -6.52
CA GLU A 432 5.49 9.84 -6.54
C GLU A 432 4.95 10.20 -5.14
N ILE A 433 4.48 11.42 -5.00
CA ILE A 433 3.71 11.84 -3.83
C ILE A 433 2.24 11.94 -4.24
N ILE A 434 1.43 11.05 -3.68
CA ILE A 434 -0.01 11.04 -3.87
C ILE A 434 -0.74 11.80 -2.78
N LYS A 435 -1.96 12.24 -3.11
CA LYS A 435 -2.94 12.64 -2.12
C LYS A 435 -4.12 11.68 -2.17
N LEU A 436 -4.38 11.01 -1.06
CA LEU A 436 -5.51 10.11 -0.88
C LEU A 436 -6.50 10.74 0.08
N ARG A 437 -7.75 10.92 -0.38
CA ARG A 437 -8.85 11.49 0.41
C ARG A 437 -9.94 10.44 0.57
N ILE A 438 -10.21 10.06 1.80
CA ILE A 438 -11.26 9.11 2.17
C ILE A 438 -12.33 9.90 2.87
N ALA A 439 -13.55 9.96 2.31
CA ALA A 439 -14.60 10.80 2.83
C ALA A 439 -15.97 10.13 2.79
N ILE A 440 -16.80 10.54 3.76
CA ILE A 440 -18.22 10.20 3.82
C ILE A 440 -19.02 11.49 4.06
N TRP A 441 -20.19 11.61 3.46
CA TRP A 441 -21.14 12.70 3.69
C TRP A 441 -22.54 12.30 3.25
N ASP A 442 -23.54 12.91 3.87
CA ASP A 442 -24.93 12.88 3.44
C ASP A 442 -25.23 14.01 2.44
N THR A 443 -26.31 13.86 1.68
CA THR A 443 -26.83 14.88 0.75
C THR A 443 -28.26 15.25 1.10
N SER A 444 -28.56 16.53 1.07
CA SER A 444 -29.87 17.13 1.26
C SER A 444 -30.27 17.40 2.70
N ASP A 445 -30.04 16.54 3.63
CA ASP A 445 -30.47 16.70 5.03
C ASP A 445 -29.45 16.11 6.01
N HIS A 446 -29.84 15.79 7.23
CA HIS A 446 -29.02 15.26 8.30
C HIS A 446 -29.69 14.04 8.95
N VAL A 447 -30.40 13.25 8.16
CA VAL A 447 -31.28 12.18 8.66
C VAL A 447 -30.85 10.85 8.07
N LEU A 448 -30.90 9.79 8.85
CA LEU A 448 -30.56 8.43 8.42
C LEU A 448 -29.07 8.25 8.06
N ASP A 449 -28.28 8.17 9.09
CA ASP A 449 -26.83 8.15 9.00
C ASP A 449 -26.27 6.94 8.24
N SER A 450 -25.13 7.17 7.60
CA SER A 450 -24.25 6.14 7.04
C SER A 450 -22.89 6.09 7.75
N LEU A 451 -22.21 4.93 7.60
CA LEU A 451 -20.95 4.67 8.25
C LEU A 451 -20.04 3.84 7.32
N ALA A 452 -18.77 4.19 7.28
CA ALA A 452 -17.74 3.44 6.58
C ALA A 452 -16.64 2.98 7.54
N LEU A 453 -16.30 1.71 7.48
CA LEU A 453 -15.10 1.13 8.06
C LEU A 453 -14.03 1.11 6.96
N VAL A 454 -12.81 1.45 7.32
CA VAL A 454 -11.67 1.51 6.40
C VAL A 454 -10.47 0.86 7.08
N ASP A 455 -9.78 -0.04 6.33
CA ASP A 455 -8.68 -0.84 6.87
C ASP A 455 -7.83 -1.46 5.77
N GLY A 456 -6.80 -2.22 6.11
CA GLY A 456 -6.07 -3.12 5.23
C GLY A 456 -5.40 -2.44 4.03
N PHE A 457 -4.81 -1.26 4.21
CA PHE A 457 -4.05 -0.63 3.14
C PHE A 457 -2.79 -1.45 2.81
N THR A 458 -2.63 -1.82 1.55
CA THR A 458 -1.45 -2.57 1.09
C THR A 458 -0.95 -2.06 -0.25
N TRP A 459 0.37 -1.99 -0.41
CA TRP A 459 1.03 -1.73 -1.69
C TRP A 459 1.09 -2.99 -2.56
N SER A 460 1.26 -2.81 -3.87
CA SER A 460 1.45 -3.89 -4.82
C SER A 460 2.47 -3.50 -5.90
N VAL A 461 3.35 -4.43 -6.25
CA VAL A 461 4.29 -4.29 -7.37
C VAL A 461 3.61 -4.46 -8.73
N ASP A 462 2.37 -4.92 -8.75
CA ASP A 462 1.56 -5.10 -9.95
C ASP A 462 0.52 -3.98 -10.12
N LEU A 463 0.14 -3.72 -11.36
CA LEU A 463 -1.00 -2.85 -11.65
C LEU A 463 -2.30 -3.52 -11.22
N SER A 464 -3.24 -2.71 -10.75
CA SER A 464 -4.60 -3.14 -10.40
C SER A 464 -5.62 -2.70 -11.45
N GLN A 465 -6.81 -3.29 -11.39
CA GLN A 465 -8.00 -2.72 -12.05
C GLN A 465 -8.62 -1.70 -11.08
N PRO A 466 -8.57 -0.38 -11.38
CA PRO A 466 -9.10 0.63 -10.47
C PRO A 466 -10.60 0.49 -10.25
N GLY A 467 -11.02 0.67 -9.01
CA GLY A 467 -12.41 0.53 -8.58
C GLY A 467 -12.56 -0.37 -7.36
N THR A 468 -13.81 -0.75 -7.06
CA THR A 468 -14.21 -1.51 -5.88
C THR A 468 -14.80 -2.84 -6.28
N VAL A 469 -14.41 -3.92 -5.62
CA VAL A 469 -14.87 -5.30 -5.86
C VAL A 469 -15.10 -6.05 -4.54
N ILE A 470 -15.81 -7.16 -4.61
CA ILE A 470 -15.86 -8.18 -3.54
C ILE A 470 -14.58 -9.02 -3.63
N PHE A 471 -14.01 -9.44 -2.52
CA PHE A 471 -12.83 -10.33 -2.47
C PHE A 471 -13.01 -11.49 -1.51
#